data_3451dc0d3de3d05b32d3100dff51fdac
#
_entry.id   3451dc0d3de3d05b32d3100dff51fdac
#
_cell.length_a   1.000
_cell.length_b   1.000
_cell.length_c   1.000
_cell.angle_alpha   90.00
_cell.angle_beta   90.00
_cell.angle_gamma   90.00
#
_symmetry.space_group_name_H-M   'P 1'
#
loop_
_entity.id
_entity.type
_entity.pdbx_description
1 polymer ?
#
loop_
_entity_poly.entity_id
_entity_poly.type
_entity_poly.pdbx_seq_one_letter_code
_entity_poly.pdbx_strand_id
1 'polypeptide(L)'
;MKIALTNFMAISFMLMSANLWSVNDAKITSHEFPKVLSEFEFFIDQTKQLPVENVHPYELITTLFSDYSYKSRFIYVPEGKEGSYQKDWVYDFPVGTALIKTFYYPVDERNLDLGSNLLETRVLLHKETGWEAVSYAWNEEQTEAFIKIAGKTINTSWVNHEGVSRDVRYRVPNMNQCKECHSTNDVISPIGPKARNLDKDLVYRGKKKNQLAYLLEQGVIDSIPKGIQAVADWEDDSVPLQDRARAYLAVNCGHCHMPSGVANSTALYLDFNAVSYTHLRAHETREDLV
;
A
#
# COMPACT_ATOMS: atom_id res chain seq x y z
N MET A 1 59.39 24.63 47.40
CA MET A 1 58.23 25.25 46.76
C MET A 1 57.93 24.39 45.51
N LYS A 2 56.97 23.44 45.61
CA LYS A 2 56.64 22.51 44.55
C LYS A 2 55.34 23.03 43.87
N ILE A 3 55.44 23.38 42.60
CA ILE A 3 54.34 23.82 41.81
C ILE A 3 53.69 22.55 41.16
N ALA A 4 52.45 22.25 41.51
CA ALA A 4 51.70 21.19 40.92
C ALA A 4 51.04 21.71 39.65
N LEU A 5 51.36 21.13 38.47
CA LEU A 5 50.67 21.35 37.21
C LEU A 5 49.45 20.43 37.20
N THR A 6 48.25 21.03 37.23
CA THR A 6 47.00 20.35 37.03
C THR A 6 46.72 20.30 35.52
N ASN A 7 46.77 19.09 34.94
CA ASN A 7 46.36 18.84 33.56
C ASN A 7 44.83 18.86 33.47
N PHE A 8 44.27 19.85 32.81
CA PHE A 8 42.88 19.91 32.41
C PHE A 8 42.70 19.12 31.09
N MET A 9 42.18 17.91 31.20
CA MET A 9 41.82 17.08 30.05
C MET A 9 40.46 17.52 29.56
N ALA A 10 40.41 18.31 28.47
CA ALA A 10 39.17 18.70 27.80
C ALA A 10 38.62 17.49 27.05
N ILE A 11 37.54 16.90 27.58
CA ILE A 11 36.76 15.87 26.87
C ILE A 11 35.92 16.60 25.83
N SER A 12 36.37 16.53 24.58
CA SER A 12 35.59 16.98 23.42
C SER A 12 34.46 15.98 23.16
N PHE A 13 33.24 16.34 23.55
CA PHE A 13 32.04 15.59 23.20
C PHE A 13 31.76 15.83 21.71
N MET A 14 32.19 14.89 20.87
CA MET A 14 31.83 14.87 19.46
C MET A 14 30.33 14.50 19.37
N LEU A 15 29.46 15.50 19.28
CA LEU A 15 28.08 15.33 18.94
C LEU A 15 28.03 14.72 17.52
N MET A 16 27.95 13.39 17.44
CA MET A 16 27.49 12.73 16.22
C MET A 16 26.03 13.17 16.00
N SER A 17 25.83 14.13 15.11
CA SER A 17 24.52 14.39 14.55
C SER A 17 24.08 13.12 13.84
N ALA A 18 23.24 12.32 14.47
CA ALA A 18 22.48 11.29 13.78
C ALA A 18 21.66 12.04 12.71
N ASN A 19 21.95 11.80 11.45
CA ASN A 19 21.05 12.18 10.37
C ASN A 19 19.77 11.37 10.59
N LEU A 20 18.81 11.96 11.29
CA LEU A 20 17.45 11.44 11.39
C LEU A 20 16.82 11.63 10.01
N TRP A 21 16.85 10.58 9.23
CA TRP A 21 16.07 10.53 7.99
C TRP A 21 14.59 10.63 8.39
N SER A 22 13.92 11.70 7.97
CA SER A 22 12.51 11.92 8.25
C SER A 22 11.77 12.22 6.95
N VAL A 23 10.51 11.83 6.90
CA VAL A 23 9.63 12.13 5.78
C VAL A 23 9.50 13.64 5.59
N ASN A 24 9.46 14.08 4.34
CA ASN A 24 9.27 15.47 3.99
C ASN A 24 7.76 15.82 3.96
N ASP A 25 7.20 16.16 5.13
CA ASP A 25 5.78 16.51 5.29
C ASP A 25 5.32 17.64 4.39
N ALA A 26 6.20 18.61 4.14
CA ALA A 26 5.88 19.75 3.28
C ALA A 26 5.60 19.31 1.84
N LYS A 27 6.24 18.23 1.37
CA LYS A 27 5.98 17.67 0.04
C LYS A 27 4.67 16.89 -0.02
N ILE A 28 4.24 16.26 1.09
CA ILE A 28 2.97 15.55 1.17
C ILE A 28 1.80 16.52 1.04
N THR A 29 1.85 17.64 1.75
CA THR A 29 0.77 18.63 1.83
C THR A 29 0.85 19.71 0.74
N SER A 30 1.93 19.74 -0.05
CA SER A 30 2.11 20.71 -1.15
C SER A 30 1.01 20.58 -2.23
N HIS A 31 0.61 21.69 -2.83
CA HIS A 31 -0.28 21.69 -4.00
C HIS A 31 0.36 20.99 -5.21
N GLU A 32 1.66 21.17 -5.39
CA GLU A 32 2.41 20.55 -6.48
C GLU A 32 3.00 19.22 -6.04
N PHE A 33 2.92 18.22 -6.92
CA PHE A 33 3.60 16.95 -6.71
C PHE A 33 5.10 17.09 -7.00
N PRO A 34 5.97 16.51 -6.18
CA PRO A 34 7.38 16.36 -6.48
C PRO A 34 7.62 15.75 -7.86
N LYS A 35 8.71 16.14 -8.53
CA LYS A 35 9.05 15.58 -9.84
C LYS A 35 9.62 14.16 -9.75
N VAL A 36 10.26 13.85 -8.64
CA VAL A 36 10.89 12.56 -8.35
C VAL A 36 10.43 12.03 -6.99
N LEU A 37 10.41 10.70 -6.86
CA LEU A 37 9.93 10.02 -5.65
C LEU A 37 10.80 10.33 -4.42
N SER A 38 12.12 10.45 -4.62
CA SER A 38 13.08 10.71 -3.55
C SER A 38 12.83 12.01 -2.78
N GLU A 39 12.15 13.01 -3.38
CA GLU A 39 11.84 14.27 -2.70
C GLU A 39 10.89 14.12 -1.50
N PHE A 40 10.15 13.01 -1.40
CA PHE A 40 9.32 12.70 -0.22
C PHE A 40 10.12 12.19 0.97
N GLU A 41 11.33 11.68 0.74
CA GLU A 41 12.19 11.10 1.78
C GLU A 41 11.56 9.90 2.53
N PHE A 42 10.70 9.12 1.84
CA PHE A 42 10.06 7.94 2.43
C PHE A 42 11.03 6.79 2.73
N PHE A 43 12.16 6.74 2.04
CA PHE A 43 13.09 5.61 2.08
C PHE A 43 14.51 6.05 2.41
N ILE A 44 15.20 5.27 3.23
CA ILE A 44 16.65 5.34 3.42
C ILE A 44 17.36 4.86 2.14
N ASP A 45 16.81 3.80 1.53
CA ASP A 45 17.24 3.25 0.23
C ASP A 45 15.98 2.89 -0.57
N GLN A 46 15.61 3.76 -1.50
CA GLN A 46 14.39 3.56 -2.29
C GLN A 46 14.50 2.40 -3.27
N THR A 47 15.71 2.04 -3.73
CA THR A 47 15.92 0.94 -4.67
C THR A 47 15.68 -0.40 -4.00
N LYS A 48 15.99 -0.51 -2.72
CA LYS A 48 15.72 -1.67 -1.87
C LYS A 48 14.38 -1.59 -1.15
N GLN A 49 13.60 -0.53 -1.36
CA GLN A 49 12.36 -0.27 -0.65
C GLN A 49 12.55 -0.32 0.89
N LEU A 50 13.70 0.19 1.38
CA LEU A 50 14.02 0.27 2.80
C LEU A 50 13.47 1.58 3.37
N PRO A 51 12.38 1.57 4.14
CA PRO A 51 11.74 2.78 4.61
C PRO A 51 12.50 3.47 5.75
N VAL A 52 12.27 4.77 5.95
CA VAL A 52 12.65 5.49 7.16
C VAL A 52 11.83 5.00 8.35
N GLU A 53 12.24 5.33 9.57
CA GLU A 53 11.70 4.70 10.79
C GLU A 53 10.18 4.86 10.99
N ASN A 54 9.62 6.00 10.60
CA ASN A 54 8.19 6.33 10.74
C ASN A 54 7.35 6.01 9.49
N VAL A 55 7.92 5.32 8.52
CA VAL A 55 7.20 4.75 7.36
C VAL A 55 7.08 3.24 7.57
N HIS A 56 5.87 2.76 7.79
CA HIS A 56 5.61 1.40 8.23
C HIS A 56 5.19 0.49 7.08
N PRO A 57 5.89 -0.63 6.86
CA PRO A 57 5.47 -1.62 5.87
C PRO A 57 4.17 -2.29 6.32
N TYR A 58 3.27 -2.56 5.37
CA TYR A 58 2.06 -3.34 5.59
C TYR A 58 1.72 -4.22 4.40
N GLU A 59 0.96 -5.26 4.66
CA GLU A 59 0.43 -6.15 3.64
C GLU A 59 -1.07 -6.32 3.77
N LEU A 60 -1.70 -6.83 2.73
CA LEU A 60 -3.10 -7.21 2.71
C LEU A 60 -3.22 -8.73 2.65
N ILE A 61 -4.23 -9.30 3.32
CA ILE A 61 -4.52 -10.73 3.22
C ILE A 61 -4.88 -11.07 1.78
N THR A 62 -5.90 -10.41 1.25
CA THR A 62 -6.28 -10.51 -0.17
C THR A 62 -5.92 -9.21 -0.88
N THR A 63 -5.19 -9.31 -1.97
CA THR A 63 -4.68 -8.16 -2.73
C THR A 63 -5.48 -7.92 -4.00
N LEU A 64 -5.49 -6.66 -4.47
CA LEU A 64 -5.97 -6.32 -5.81
C LEU A 64 -5.07 -7.00 -6.85
N PHE A 65 -5.66 -7.75 -7.77
CA PHE A 65 -4.97 -8.35 -8.90
C PHE A 65 -4.42 -7.26 -9.84
N SER A 66 -3.22 -7.42 -10.34
CA SER A 66 -2.57 -6.51 -11.29
C SER A 66 -1.47 -7.27 -12.05
N ASP A 67 -1.87 -8.02 -13.06
CA ASP A 67 -0.98 -8.71 -14.00
C ASP A 67 0.17 -9.47 -13.31
N TYR A 68 -0.11 -10.17 -12.21
CA TYR A 68 0.84 -10.94 -11.38
C TYR A 68 1.98 -10.10 -10.78
N SER A 69 1.92 -8.77 -10.83
CA SER A 69 2.95 -7.93 -10.20
C SER A 69 2.93 -8.07 -8.69
N TYR A 70 4.12 -8.12 -8.10
CA TYR A 70 4.34 -8.01 -6.66
C TYR A 70 4.13 -6.56 -6.21
N LYS A 71 3.87 -6.38 -4.93
CA LYS A 71 3.59 -5.05 -4.38
C LYS A 71 4.21 -4.90 -2.99
N SER A 72 5.09 -3.92 -2.83
CA SER A 72 5.47 -3.41 -1.52
C SER A 72 4.52 -2.28 -1.12
N ARG A 73 4.08 -2.24 0.13
CA ARG A 73 3.16 -1.23 0.64
C ARG A 73 3.68 -0.63 1.93
N PHE A 74 3.56 0.69 2.02
CA PHE A 74 3.98 1.43 3.21
C PHE A 74 2.94 2.48 3.54
N ILE A 75 2.88 2.82 4.82
CA ILE A 75 2.03 3.87 5.36
C ILE A 75 2.87 4.81 6.21
N TYR A 76 2.67 6.09 5.98
CA TYR A 76 3.16 7.17 6.81
C TYR A 76 1.96 7.93 7.38
N VAL A 77 1.97 8.18 8.68
CA VAL A 77 1.03 9.06 9.38
C VAL A 77 1.85 10.10 10.12
N PRO A 78 1.49 11.41 10.06
CA PRO A 78 2.24 12.45 10.76
C PRO A 78 2.35 12.19 12.26
N GLU A 79 3.48 12.56 12.85
CA GLU A 79 3.74 12.38 14.28
C GLU A 79 2.61 12.98 15.15
N GLY A 80 2.21 12.22 16.16
CA GLY A 80 1.14 12.61 17.08
C GLY A 80 -0.27 12.57 16.51
N LYS A 81 -0.45 12.03 15.30
CA LYS A 81 -1.75 11.77 14.69
C LYS A 81 -1.92 10.27 14.44
N GLU A 82 -3.17 9.81 14.38
CA GLU A 82 -3.53 8.42 14.18
C GLU A 82 -4.72 8.31 13.22
N GLY A 83 -4.80 7.20 12.48
CA GLY A 83 -5.96 6.86 11.68
C GLY A 83 -7.08 6.31 12.58
N SER A 84 -8.29 6.83 12.47
CA SER A 84 -9.42 6.36 13.28
C SER A 84 -10.17 5.21 12.61
N TYR A 85 -10.54 4.21 13.42
CA TYR A 85 -11.27 3.05 12.93
C TYR A 85 -12.62 3.43 12.33
N GLN A 86 -12.88 2.94 11.13
CA GLN A 86 -14.17 3.04 10.46
C GLN A 86 -14.71 1.64 10.16
N LYS A 87 -15.93 1.35 10.65
CA LYS A 87 -16.56 0.05 10.41
C LYS A 87 -16.75 -0.17 8.91
N ASP A 88 -16.23 -1.31 8.41
CA ASP A 88 -16.33 -1.76 7.02
C ASP A 88 -15.57 -0.93 5.97
N TRP A 89 -14.90 0.15 6.42
CA TRP A 89 -14.13 1.07 5.59
C TRP A 89 -12.64 1.02 5.91
N VAL A 90 -11.88 1.77 5.14
CA VAL A 90 -10.48 2.09 5.45
C VAL A 90 -10.46 2.94 6.71
N TYR A 91 -9.41 2.83 7.53
CA TYR A 91 -9.18 3.78 8.62
C TYR A 91 -9.23 5.21 8.08
N ASP A 92 -9.87 6.10 8.81
CA ASP A 92 -9.89 7.53 8.47
C ASP A 92 -8.55 8.15 8.92
N PHE A 93 -7.64 8.27 7.97
CA PHE A 93 -6.31 8.77 8.21
C PHE A 93 -6.27 10.30 8.14
N PRO A 94 -5.50 10.97 9.01
CA PRO A 94 -5.42 12.43 9.07
C PRO A 94 -4.73 13.04 7.84
N VAL A 95 -4.96 14.35 7.63
CA VAL A 95 -4.19 15.14 6.66
C VAL A 95 -2.69 15.05 6.96
N GLY A 96 -1.90 14.88 5.90
CA GLY A 96 -0.47 14.61 5.96
C GLY A 96 -0.12 13.12 5.83
N THR A 97 -1.10 12.22 5.82
CA THR A 97 -0.87 10.77 5.60
C THR A 97 -0.47 10.50 4.16
N ALA A 98 0.46 9.55 3.97
CA ALA A 98 0.82 8.99 2.69
C ALA A 98 0.66 7.46 2.69
N LEU A 99 -0.03 6.93 1.66
CA LEU A 99 -0.05 5.50 1.36
C LEU A 99 0.80 5.27 0.11
N ILE A 100 1.83 4.46 0.25
CA ILE A 100 2.84 4.23 -0.78
C ILE A 100 2.73 2.78 -1.25
N LYS A 101 2.69 2.56 -2.56
CA LYS A 101 2.60 1.23 -3.15
C LYS A 101 3.51 1.11 -4.37
N THR A 102 4.54 0.28 -4.26
CA THR A 102 5.48 -0.02 -5.34
C THR A 102 5.13 -1.33 -6.01
N PHE A 103 5.01 -1.32 -7.32
CA PHE A 103 4.77 -2.49 -8.17
C PHE A 103 6.08 -2.94 -8.78
N TYR A 104 6.33 -4.25 -8.76
CA TYR A 104 7.56 -4.83 -9.27
C TYR A 104 7.36 -6.28 -9.73
N TYR A 105 8.30 -6.78 -10.50
CA TYR A 105 8.47 -8.22 -10.74
C TYR A 105 9.84 -8.65 -10.22
N PRO A 106 9.95 -9.77 -9.48
CA PRO A 106 11.25 -10.36 -9.21
C PRO A 106 11.90 -10.77 -10.54
N VAL A 107 13.21 -10.77 -10.60
CA VAL A 107 13.95 -11.29 -11.78
C VAL A 107 13.60 -12.76 -11.99
N ASP A 108 13.56 -13.54 -10.91
CA ASP A 108 13.19 -14.95 -10.91
C ASP A 108 12.43 -15.26 -9.60
N GLU A 109 11.18 -15.73 -9.70
CA GLU A 109 10.36 -16.08 -8.53
C GLU A 109 10.91 -17.23 -7.69
N ARG A 110 11.80 -18.06 -8.27
CA ARG A 110 12.45 -19.17 -7.58
C ARG A 110 13.67 -18.72 -6.77
N ASN A 111 14.20 -17.52 -7.04
CA ASN A 111 15.35 -16.96 -6.34
C ASN A 111 15.22 -15.43 -6.23
N LEU A 112 14.60 -14.99 -5.16
CA LEU A 112 14.34 -13.56 -4.91
C LEU A 112 15.63 -12.74 -4.62
N ASP A 113 16.75 -13.40 -4.31
CA ASP A 113 18.05 -12.74 -4.08
C ASP A 113 18.63 -12.14 -5.38
N LEU A 114 18.12 -12.52 -6.54
CA LEU A 114 18.47 -11.92 -7.82
C LEU A 114 17.91 -10.48 -7.98
N GLY A 115 17.08 -10.05 -7.04
CA GLY A 115 16.49 -8.72 -7.04
C GLY A 115 15.19 -8.64 -7.85
N SER A 116 14.76 -7.41 -8.09
CA SER A 116 13.46 -7.10 -8.70
C SER A 116 13.55 -5.91 -9.64
N ASN A 117 12.71 -5.91 -10.66
CA ASN A 117 12.49 -4.78 -11.55
C ASN A 117 11.35 -3.93 -10.99
N LEU A 118 11.64 -2.79 -10.39
CA LEU A 118 10.66 -1.81 -9.94
C LEU A 118 10.06 -1.10 -11.15
N LEU A 119 8.74 -1.02 -11.23
CA LEU A 119 8.03 -0.46 -12.38
C LEU A 119 7.41 0.89 -12.07
N GLU A 120 6.67 0.94 -10.97
CA GLU A 120 5.87 2.08 -10.58
C GLU A 120 5.75 2.16 -9.05
N THR A 121 5.85 3.38 -8.52
CA THR A 121 5.41 3.67 -7.15
C THR A 121 4.23 4.64 -7.21
N ARG A 122 3.07 4.20 -6.75
CA ARG A 122 1.88 5.05 -6.54
C ARG A 122 1.89 5.60 -5.14
N VAL A 123 1.59 6.88 -5.04
CA VAL A 123 1.45 7.56 -3.75
C VAL A 123 0.06 8.16 -3.69
N LEU A 124 -0.66 7.87 -2.61
CA LEU A 124 -1.93 8.48 -2.28
C LEU A 124 -1.69 9.38 -1.06
N LEU A 125 -1.88 10.68 -1.24
CA LEU A 125 -1.57 11.73 -0.26
C LEU A 125 -2.85 12.33 0.28
N HIS A 126 -2.98 12.42 1.60
CA HIS A 126 -4.11 13.14 2.23
C HIS A 126 -3.72 14.60 2.45
N LYS A 127 -4.21 15.47 1.58
CA LYS A 127 -4.03 16.92 1.64
C LYS A 127 -5.24 17.60 2.28
N GLU A 128 -5.16 18.90 2.53
CA GLU A 128 -6.30 19.70 3.01
C GLU A 128 -7.51 19.64 2.03
N THR A 129 -7.24 19.44 0.74
CA THR A 129 -8.26 19.31 -0.31
C THR A 129 -8.85 17.90 -0.42
N GLY A 130 -8.39 16.96 0.42
CA GLY A 130 -8.73 15.54 0.36
C GLY A 130 -7.60 14.67 -0.20
N TRP A 131 -7.91 13.42 -0.52
CA TRP A 131 -6.94 12.48 -1.07
C TRP A 131 -6.60 12.79 -2.53
N GLU A 132 -5.33 12.77 -2.85
CA GLU A 132 -4.82 12.92 -4.19
C GLU A 132 -3.86 11.79 -4.54
N ALA A 133 -3.98 11.25 -5.77
CA ALA A 133 -3.17 10.12 -6.24
C ALA A 133 -2.18 10.56 -7.32
N VAL A 134 -0.96 10.06 -7.24
CA VAL A 134 0.09 10.30 -8.24
C VAL A 134 0.92 9.04 -8.46
N SER A 135 1.37 8.84 -9.70
CA SER A 135 2.23 7.73 -10.10
C SER A 135 3.62 8.20 -10.48
N TYR A 136 4.62 7.44 -10.03
CA TYR A 136 6.04 7.61 -10.37
C TYR A 136 6.52 6.35 -11.08
N ALA A 137 7.02 6.47 -12.31
CA ALA A 137 7.61 5.35 -13.04
C ALA A 137 9.12 5.30 -12.82
N TRP A 138 9.64 4.12 -12.50
CA TRP A 138 11.07 3.90 -12.31
C TRP A 138 11.84 4.02 -13.64
N ASN A 139 13.06 4.53 -13.56
CA ASN A 139 13.98 4.55 -14.68
C ASN A 139 14.57 3.14 -14.93
N GLU A 140 15.22 2.96 -16.07
CA GLU A 140 15.82 1.67 -16.45
C GLU A 140 16.99 1.29 -15.54
N GLU A 141 17.71 2.29 -15.02
CA GLU A 141 18.82 2.12 -14.08
C GLU A 141 18.36 1.75 -12.67
N GLN A 142 17.04 1.73 -12.40
CA GLN A 142 16.45 1.39 -11.10
C GLN A 142 16.94 2.29 -9.95
N THR A 143 17.29 3.55 -10.24
CA THR A 143 17.88 4.49 -9.27
C THR A 143 16.89 5.53 -8.78
N GLU A 144 15.89 5.89 -9.63
CA GLU A 144 14.92 6.93 -9.32
C GLU A 144 13.59 6.69 -10.04
N ALA A 145 12.49 7.17 -9.43
CA ALA A 145 11.18 7.15 -10.03
C ALA A 145 10.68 8.56 -10.32
N PHE A 146 10.19 8.77 -11.53
CA PHE A 146 9.77 10.06 -12.06
C PHE A 146 8.27 10.15 -12.23
N ILE A 147 7.68 11.29 -11.90
CA ILE A 147 6.23 11.54 -12.04
C ILE A 147 5.73 11.24 -13.46
N LYS A 148 4.58 10.57 -13.57
CA LYS A 148 3.93 10.22 -14.84
C LYS A 148 2.46 10.59 -14.83
N ILE A 149 2.17 11.85 -15.17
CA ILE A 149 0.79 12.39 -15.24
C ILE A 149 -0.01 11.70 -16.35
N ALA A 150 0.59 11.53 -17.53
CA ALA A 150 -0.06 10.92 -18.71
C ALA A 150 0.00 9.38 -18.73
N GLY A 151 0.65 8.77 -17.72
CA GLY A 151 0.93 7.34 -17.70
C GLY A 151 2.12 6.94 -18.57
N LYS A 152 2.48 5.65 -18.53
CA LYS A 152 3.57 5.06 -19.31
C LYS A 152 3.30 3.58 -19.56
N THR A 153 3.73 3.04 -20.68
CA THR A 153 3.82 1.59 -20.89
C THR A 153 5.24 1.13 -20.69
N ILE A 154 5.44 0.07 -19.89
CA ILE A 154 6.73 -0.54 -19.61
C ILE A 154 6.65 -2.00 -20.05
N ASN A 155 7.54 -2.41 -20.97
CA ASN A 155 7.70 -3.81 -21.34
C ASN A 155 8.75 -4.41 -20.41
N THR A 156 8.44 -5.51 -19.77
CA THR A 156 9.36 -6.23 -18.88
C THR A 156 9.06 -7.73 -18.91
N SER A 157 9.97 -8.51 -18.38
CA SER A 157 9.81 -9.96 -18.24
C SER A 157 10.30 -10.43 -16.89
N TRP A 158 9.81 -11.58 -16.45
CA TRP A 158 10.28 -12.28 -15.25
C TRP A 158 10.23 -13.80 -15.47
N VAL A 159 10.93 -14.53 -14.63
CA VAL A 159 10.84 -16.00 -14.61
C VAL A 159 9.87 -16.40 -13.50
N ASN A 160 8.81 -17.14 -13.84
CA ASN A 160 7.82 -17.56 -12.87
C ASN A 160 8.28 -18.77 -12.02
N HIS A 161 7.46 -19.22 -11.05
CA HIS A 161 7.74 -20.37 -10.19
C HIS A 161 8.00 -21.67 -10.94
N GLU A 162 7.46 -21.82 -12.16
CA GLU A 162 7.67 -22.97 -13.03
C GLU A 162 8.99 -22.88 -13.82
N GLY A 163 9.73 -21.76 -13.71
CA GLY A 163 10.95 -21.50 -14.47
C GLY A 163 10.69 -21.01 -15.90
N VAL A 164 9.47 -20.58 -16.20
CA VAL A 164 9.08 -20.09 -17.53
C VAL A 164 9.21 -18.57 -17.57
N SER A 165 9.90 -18.06 -18.61
CA SER A 165 9.92 -16.61 -18.86
C SER A 165 8.54 -16.11 -19.28
N ARG A 166 8.09 -15.06 -18.63
CA ARG A 166 6.81 -14.38 -18.89
C ARG A 166 7.08 -12.95 -19.27
N ASP A 167 6.49 -12.51 -20.38
CA ASP A 167 6.54 -11.12 -20.81
C ASP A 167 5.26 -10.40 -20.40
N VAL A 168 5.39 -9.15 -19.98
CA VAL A 168 4.26 -8.29 -19.66
C VAL A 168 4.44 -6.90 -20.24
N ARG A 169 3.34 -6.36 -20.72
CA ARG A 169 3.21 -4.98 -21.12
C ARG A 169 2.51 -4.20 -20.02
N TYR A 170 3.28 -3.86 -18.97
CA TYR A 170 2.76 -3.18 -17.80
C TYR A 170 2.34 -1.74 -18.11
N ARG A 171 1.16 -1.34 -17.64
CA ARG A 171 0.63 0.01 -17.83
C ARG A 171 0.65 0.79 -16.52
N VAL A 172 1.52 1.80 -16.43
CA VAL A 172 1.42 2.87 -15.44
C VAL A 172 0.19 3.70 -15.80
N PRO A 173 -0.83 3.83 -14.93
CA PRO A 173 -2.03 4.59 -15.23
C PRO A 173 -1.75 6.10 -15.28
N ASN A 174 -2.57 6.84 -16.00
CA ASN A 174 -2.62 8.28 -15.87
C ASN A 174 -3.41 8.69 -14.60
N MET A 175 -3.32 9.96 -14.20
CA MET A 175 -3.96 10.45 -12.97
C MET A 175 -5.50 10.30 -13.00
N ASN A 176 -6.16 10.40 -14.15
CA ASN A 176 -7.60 10.23 -14.24
C ASN A 176 -8.01 8.78 -14.00
N GLN A 177 -7.21 7.82 -14.46
CA GLN A 177 -7.46 6.40 -14.22
C GLN A 177 -7.36 6.00 -12.73
N CYS A 178 -6.65 6.75 -11.93
CA CYS A 178 -6.66 6.53 -10.47
C CYS A 178 -8.06 6.77 -9.88
N LYS A 179 -8.76 7.80 -10.39
CA LYS A 179 -10.12 8.13 -9.95
C LYS A 179 -11.14 7.04 -10.27
N GLU A 180 -10.98 6.32 -11.39
CA GLU A 180 -11.91 5.26 -11.79
C GLU A 180 -12.08 4.19 -10.71
N CYS A 181 -11.00 3.85 -9.98
CA CYS A 181 -11.05 2.87 -8.90
C CYS A 181 -11.18 3.51 -7.51
N HIS A 182 -10.57 4.68 -7.30
CA HIS A 182 -10.47 5.32 -5.99
C HIS A 182 -11.60 6.32 -5.70
N SER A 183 -12.66 6.39 -6.51
CA SER A 183 -13.80 7.27 -6.22
C SER A 183 -14.88 6.59 -5.40
N THR A 184 -15.24 7.25 -4.31
CA THR A 184 -16.40 6.92 -3.47
C THR A 184 -17.20 8.21 -3.29
N ASN A 185 -18.46 8.25 -3.73
CA ASN A 185 -19.27 9.48 -3.76
C ASN A 185 -18.52 10.67 -4.43
N ASP A 186 -17.86 10.39 -5.58
CA ASP A 186 -17.08 11.36 -6.36
C ASP A 186 -15.83 11.93 -5.66
N VAL A 187 -15.46 11.42 -4.49
CA VAL A 187 -14.27 11.80 -3.75
C VAL A 187 -13.23 10.68 -3.81
N ILE A 188 -11.96 11.02 -4.05
CA ILE A 188 -10.87 10.04 -4.01
C ILE A 188 -10.74 9.51 -2.57
N SER A 189 -10.66 8.19 -2.42
CA SER A 189 -10.48 7.51 -1.15
C SER A 189 -9.53 6.31 -1.26
N PRO A 190 -8.81 5.97 -0.18
CA PRO A 190 -8.07 4.72 -0.10
C PRO A 190 -9.01 3.50 -0.20
N ILE A 191 -8.48 2.35 -0.66
CA ILE A 191 -9.26 1.11 -0.79
C ILE A 191 -8.73 0.02 0.14
N GLY A 192 -7.40 -0.10 0.25
CA GLY A 192 -6.72 -1.27 0.78
C GLY A 192 -6.76 -1.45 2.30
N PRO A 193 -6.33 -0.48 3.12
CA PRO A 193 -6.05 -0.68 4.54
C PRO A 193 -7.32 -0.68 5.41
N LYS A 194 -8.19 -1.68 5.20
CA LYS A 194 -9.35 -2.00 6.04
C LYS A 194 -8.92 -2.98 7.13
N ALA A 195 -9.42 -2.83 8.37
CA ALA A 195 -9.04 -3.69 9.49
C ALA A 195 -9.12 -5.19 9.14
N ARG A 196 -10.21 -5.63 8.47
CA ARG A 196 -10.40 -7.03 8.07
C ARG A 196 -9.37 -7.57 7.08
N ASN A 197 -8.73 -6.70 6.29
CA ASN A 197 -7.72 -7.08 5.29
C ASN A 197 -6.29 -6.87 5.81
N LEU A 198 -6.14 -6.18 6.95
CA LEU A 198 -4.89 -5.96 7.67
C LEU A 198 -4.64 -6.99 8.78
N ASP A 199 -5.66 -7.77 9.19
CA ASP A 199 -5.57 -8.69 10.34
C ASP A 199 -4.80 -9.96 9.99
N LYS A 200 -3.49 -9.82 9.81
CA LYS A 200 -2.55 -10.93 9.55
C LYS A 200 -1.25 -10.73 10.32
N ASP A 201 -0.50 -11.80 10.47
CA ASP A 201 0.82 -11.77 11.07
C ASP A 201 1.89 -11.44 10.01
N LEU A 202 2.78 -10.51 10.34
CA LEU A 202 3.97 -10.17 9.56
C LEU A 202 5.23 -10.23 10.43
N VAL A 203 6.39 -10.24 9.77
CA VAL A 203 7.68 -10.18 10.45
C VAL A 203 8.18 -8.73 10.46
N TYR A 204 8.21 -8.11 11.63
CA TYR A 204 8.75 -6.78 11.87
C TYR A 204 10.07 -6.90 12.64
N ARG A 205 11.17 -6.43 12.04
CA ARG A 205 12.52 -6.48 12.66
C ARG A 205 12.86 -7.89 13.21
N GLY A 206 12.53 -8.94 12.44
CA GLY A 206 12.78 -10.34 12.79
C GLY A 206 11.81 -10.97 13.81
N LYS A 207 10.78 -10.25 14.24
CA LYS A 207 9.74 -10.75 15.16
C LYS A 207 8.39 -10.85 14.46
N LYS A 208 7.78 -12.04 14.52
CA LYS A 208 6.42 -12.26 14.04
C LYS A 208 5.43 -11.56 14.97
N LYS A 209 4.55 -10.72 14.40
CA LYS A 209 3.55 -9.95 15.15
C LYS A 209 2.32 -9.71 14.30
N ASN A 210 1.14 -9.70 14.92
CA ASN A 210 -0.08 -9.26 14.25
C ASN A 210 0.08 -7.80 13.78
N GLN A 211 -0.25 -7.56 12.52
CA GLN A 211 -0.04 -6.27 11.86
C GLN A 211 -0.85 -5.13 12.49
N LEU A 212 -2.11 -5.37 12.86
CA LEU A 212 -2.92 -4.37 13.54
C LEU A 212 -2.32 -3.99 14.90
N ALA A 213 -1.83 -4.98 15.66
CA ALA A 213 -1.15 -4.72 16.93
C ALA A 213 0.15 -3.93 16.75
N TYR A 214 0.90 -4.22 15.68
CA TYR A 214 2.09 -3.44 15.33
C TYR A 214 1.72 -1.99 14.97
N LEU A 215 0.75 -1.78 14.10
CA LEU A 215 0.33 -0.43 13.66
C LEU A 215 -0.22 0.40 14.82
N LEU A 216 -0.96 -0.23 15.76
CA LEU A 216 -1.43 0.42 17.00
C LEU A 216 -0.26 0.86 17.88
N GLU A 217 0.73 0.00 18.10
CA GLU A 217 1.93 0.35 18.89
C GLU A 217 2.77 1.45 18.26
N GLN A 218 2.76 1.55 16.92
CA GLN A 218 3.49 2.61 16.22
C GLN A 218 2.69 3.92 16.13
N GLY A 219 1.47 3.98 16.67
CA GLY A 219 0.61 5.17 16.60
C GLY A 219 0.10 5.46 15.19
N VAL A 220 0.03 4.44 14.33
CA VAL A 220 -0.51 4.59 12.97
C VAL A 220 -2.04 4.55 12.99
N ILE A 221 -2.62 3.75 13.88
CA ILE A 221 -4.06 3.59 14.07
C ILE A 221 -4.43 3.76 15.54
N ASP A 222 -5.64 4.26 15.81
CA ASP A 222 -6.16 4.54 17.15
C ASP A 222 -6.66 3.32 17.90
N SER A 223 -7.15 2.32 17.19
CA SER A 223 -7.80 1.18 17.79
C SER A 223 -7.89 -0.05 16.89
N ILE A 224 -8.04 -1.22 17.52
CA ILE A 224 -8.32 -2.49 16.85
C ILE A 224 -9.76 -2.89 17.23
N PRO A 225 -10.68 -3.05 16.27
CA PRO A 225 -12.05 -3.44 16.57
C PRO A 225 -12.12 -4.86 17.13
N LYS A 226 -13.02 -5.10 18.06
CA LYS A 226 -13.27 -6.45 18.59
C LYS A 226 -14.05 -7.29 17.57
N GLY A 227 -13.70 -8.58 17.47
CA GLY A 227 -14.44 -9.53 16.65
C GLY A 227 -14.29 -9.29 15.14
N ILE A 228 -13.11 -8.86 14.70
CA ILE A 228 -12.80 -8.72 13.28
C ILE A 228 -13.03 -10.06 12.59
N GLN A 229 -13.83 -10.04 11.51
CA GLN A 229 -13.88 -11.13 10.55
C GLN A 229 -12.86 -10.82 9.46
N ALA A 230 -11.67 -11.39 9.56
CA ALA A 230 -10.64 -11.26 8.53
C ALA A 230 -11.17 -11.80 7.18
N VAL A 231 -10.74 -11.19 6.09
CA VAL A 231 -11.01 -11.76 4.77
C VAL A 231 -10.21 -13.06 4.59
N ALA A 232 -10.73 -13.99 3.79
CA ALA A 232 -9.95 -15.16 3.40
C ALA A 232 -8.78 -14.74 2.53
N ASP A 233 -7.67 -15.48 2.57
CA ASP A 233 -6.64 -15.39 1.54
C ASP A 233 -7.12 -16.13 0.30
N TRP A 234 -7.27 -15.42 -0.81
CA TRP A 234 -7.79 -16.03 -2.03
C TRP A 234 -6.80 -17.02 -2.68
N GLU A 235 -5.52 -16.93 -2.33
CA GLU A 235 -4.46 -17.81 -2.82
C GLU A 235 -4.27 -19.07 -1.95
N ASP A 236 -4.83 -19.11 -0.73
CA ASP A 236 -4.72 -20.25 0.18
C ASP A 236 -5.73 -21.36 -0.17
N ASP A 237 -5.26 -22.41 -0.82
CA ASP A 237 -6.07 -23.56 -1.23
C ASP A 237 -6.66 -24.36 -0.08
N SER A 238 -6.20 -24.18 1.15
CA SER A 238 -6.77 -24.82 2.35
C SER A 238 -8.09 -24.17 2.78
N VAL A 239 -8.37 -22.93 2.31
CA VAL A 239 -9.61 -22.21 2.58
C VAL A 239 -10.70 -22.60 1.57
N PRO A 240 -11.98 -22.77 1.99
CA PRO A 240 -13.08 -23.08 1.08
C PRO A 240 -13.15 -22.12 -0.11
N LEU A 241 -13.34 -22.66 -1.32
CA LEU A 241 -13.42 -21.87 -2.56
C LEU A 241 -14.41 -20.72 -2.49
N GLN A 242 -15.55 -20.93 -1.83
CA GLN A 242 -16.59 -19.92 -1.65
C GLN A 242 -16.05 -18.69 -0.89
N ASP A 243 -15.27 -18.89 0.18
CA ASP A 243 -14.72 -17.81 1.00
C ASP A 243 -13.61 -17.07 0.24
N ARG A 244 -12.78 -17.82 -0.49
CA ARG A 244 -11.74 -17.28 -1.36
C ARG A 244 -12.35 -16.43 -2.49
N ALA A 245 -13.35 -16.94 -3.18
CA ALA A 245 -14.07 -16.21 -4.24
C ALA A 245 -14.75 -14.94 -3.68
N ARG A 246 -15.35 -15.03 -2.48
CA ARG A 246 -15.94 -13.88 -1.82
C ARG A 246 -14.91 -12.80 -1.50
N ALA A 247 -13.76 -13.18 -0.93
CA ALA A 247 -12.66 -12.26 -0.63
C ALA A 247 -12.12 -11.61 -1.91
N TYR A 248 -11.91 -12.40 -2.96
CA TYR A 248 -11.45 -11.90 -4.26
C TYR A 248 -12.42 -10.87 -4.85
N LEU A 249 -13.71 -11.18 -4.91
CA LEU A 249 -14.73 -10.28 -5.45
C LEU A 249 -14.86 -9.00 -4.62
N ALA A 250 -14.84 -9.11 -3.29
CA ALA A 250 -14.93 -7.94 -2.41
C ALA A 250 -13.74 -6.99 -2.56
N VAL A 251 -12.54 -7.52 -2.76
CA VAL A 251 -11.31 -6.70 -2.89
C VAL A 251 -11.12 -6.18 -4.31
N ASN A 252 -11.41 -7.00 -5.34
CA ASN A 252 -11.12 -6.63 -6.73
C ASN A 252 -12.27 -5.89 -7.42
N CYS A 253 -13.51 -6.11 -7.01
CA CYS A 253 -14.70 -5.54 -7.66
C CYS A 253 -15.53 -4.68 -6.71
N GLY A 254 -15.56 -5.01 -5.40
CA GLY A 254 -16.46 -4.41 -4.43
C GLY A 254 -16.28 -2.90 -4.23
N HIS A 255 -15.08 -2.35 -4.47
CA HIS A 255 -14.85 -0.91 -4.37
C HIS A 255 -15.57 -0.08 -5.46
N CYS A 256 -15.81 -0.67 -6.64
CA CYS A 256 -16.63 -0.07 -7.70
C CYS A 256 -18.08 -0.51 -7.58
N HIS A 257 -18.32 -1.80 -7.29
CA HIS A 257 -19.64 -2.43 -7.20
C HIS A 257 -20.20 -2.34 -5.76
N MET A 258 -20.55 -1.15 -5.34
CA MET A 258 -21.21 -0.82 -4.07
C MET A 258 -22.10 0.43 -4.25
N PRO A 259 -23.04 0.73 -3.34
CA PRO A 259 -23.96 1.86 -3.50
C PRO A 259 -23.29 3.23 -3.72
N SER A 260 -22.12 3.44 -3.14
CA SER A 260 -21.33 4.68 -3.27
C SER A 260 -20.20 4.60 -4.31
N GLY A 261 -20.07 3.48 -5.02
CA GLY A 261 -19.03 3.25 -6.03
C GLY A 261 -19.46 3.68 -7.44
N VAL A 262 -18.49 3.72 -8.35
CA VAL A 262 -18.70 4.18 -9.74
C VAL A 262 -19.60 3.25 -10.56
N ALA A 263 -19.76 1.97 -10.16
CA ALA A 263 -20.63 0.98 -10.82
C ALA A 263 -21.96 0.76 -10.08
N ASN A 264 -22.44 1.75 -9.33
CA ASN A 264 -23.67 1.66 -8.54
C ASN A 264 -24.96 1.48 -9.37
N SER A 265 -24.96 1.87 -10.64
CA SER A 265 -26.11 1.74 -11.55
C SER A 265 -26.47 0.29 -11.89
N THR A 266 -25.57 -0.67 -11.68
CA THR A 266 -25.80 -2.08 -12.03
C THR A 266 -26.61 -2.84 -10.99
N ALA A 267 -26.83 -2.28 -9.79
CA ALA A 267 -27.39 -2.94 -8.60
C ALA A 267 -26.66 -4.24 -8.21
N LEU A 268 -25.51 -4.54 -8.81
CA LEU A 268 -24.63 -5.64 -8.44
C LEU A 268 -23.64 -5.14 -7.38
N TYR A 269 -23.87 -5.48 -6.12
CA TYR A 269 -23.00 -5.09 -5.03
C TYR A 269 -22.13 -6.27 -4.61
N LEU A 270 -20.81 -6.06 -4.58
CA LEU A 270 -19.80 -7.09 -4.34
C LEU A 270 -18.89 -6.75 -3.15
N ASP A 271 -19.18 -5.67 -2.41
CA ASP A 271 -18.50 -5.38 -1.17
C ASP A 271 -18.68 -6.50 -0.14
N PHE A 272 -17.80 -6.58 0.85
CA PHE A 272 -17.74 -7.73 1.78
C PHE A 272 -19.06 -8.01 2.50
N ASN A 273 -19.82 -6.98 2.84
CA ASN A 273 -21.10 -7.10 3.56
C ASN A 273 -22.31 -7.20 2.63
N ALA A 274 -22.11 -7.07 1.30
CA ALA A 274 -23.24 -7.17 0.39
C ALA A 274 -23.90 -8.56 0.47
N VAL A 275 -25.20 -8.57 0.63
CA VAL A 275 -26.04 -9.78 0.65
C VAL A 275 -26.17 -10.39 -0.77
N SER A 276 -25.44 -9.86 -1.73
CA SER A 276 -25.51 -10.12 -3.17
C SER A 276 -25.24 -11.55 -3.61
N TYR A 277 -24.89 -12.43 -2.69
CA TYR A 277 -24.87 -13.87 -2.98
C TYR A 277 -26.21 -14.38 -3.48
N THR A 278 -27.30 -13.76 -3.05
CA THR A 278 -28.66 -14.03 -3.56
C THR A 278 -28.89 -13.47 -4.96
N HIS A 279 -28.22 -12.39 -5.34
CA HIS A 279 -28.40 -11.77 -6.66
C HIS A 279 -27.61 -12.49 -7.77
N LEU A 280 -26.43 -13.01 -7.48
CA LEU A 280 -25.70 -13.87 -8.41
C LEU A 280 -26.44 -15.17 -8.67
N ARG A 281 -27.05 -15.78 -7.65
CA ARG A 281 -27.90 -16.97 -7.80
C ARG A 281 -29.22 -16.68 -8.53
N ALA A 282 -29.78 -15.48 -8.40
CA ALA A 282 -31.02 -15.13 -9.10
C ALA A 282 -30.83 -15.01 -10.63
N HIS A 283 -29.60 -14.81 -11.10
CA HIS A 283 -29.28 -14.86 -12.53
C HIS A 283 -29.11 -16.29 -13.06
N GLU A 284 -28.64 -17.23 -12.24
CA GLU A 284 -28.54 -18.65 -12.63
C GLU A 284 -29.89 -19.30 -12.80
N THR A 285 -30.93 -18.87 -12.05
CA THR A 285 -32.28 -19.41 -12.16
C THR A 285 -33.05 -18.93 -13.39
N ARG A 286 -32.54 -18.01 -14.18
CA ARG A 286 -33.18 -17.54 -15.41
C ARG A 286 -32.82 -18.41 -16.62
N GLU A 287 -31.72 -19.12 -16.59
CA GLU A 287 -31.33 -20.06 -17.65
C GLU A 287 -31.99 -21.45 -17.50
N ASP A 288 -32.46 -21.78 -16.28
CA ASP A 288 -33.21 -23.03 -16.03
C ASP A 288 -34.71 -22.95 -16.38
N LEU A 289 -35.16 -21.84 -16.96
CA LEU A 289 -36.56 -21.61 -17.35
C LEU A 289 -36.79 -21.60 -18.88
N VAL A 290 -35.89 -22.22 -19.66
CA VAL A 290 -36.10 -22.45 -21.10
C VAL A 290 -36.11 -23.93 -21.41
#